data_866fcaf569ce7dc1bedaf8d864588839
#
_entry.id   866fcaf569ce7dc1bedaf8d864588839
#
_cell.length_a   1.000
_cell.length_b   1.000
_cell.length_c   1.000
_cell.angle_alpha   90.00
_cell.angle_beta   90.00
_cell.angle_gamma   90.00
#
_symmetry.space_group_name_H-M   'P 1'
#
loop_
_entity.id
_entity.type
_entity.pdbx_description
1 polymer ?
#
loop_
_entity_poly.entity_id
_entity_poly.type
_entity_poly.pdbx_seq_one_letter_code
_entity_poly.pdbx_strand_id
1 'polypeptide(L)'
;FYDRKEIKDVIAYLRLVYQPNDRMSFSRIVNVPTRGIGATSLEKFLIWQASSGMDIIAALNNVEQTSTITARARTALANLGTILRNIQGMVQAGKTPAEIIDSLITATGYRDYLLDGTPQAEERDANIGALLSEVQVFADLAEFLEEVALVSSADTNAGKEKVTLMTIHAAKGLEFPVVFMVGMEEGIFPSSRVYEAGPQE
;
A
#
# COMPACT_ATOMS: atom_id res chain seq x y z
N PHE A 1 5.69 6.48 -10.56
CA PHE A 1 4.59 7.19 -9.93
C PHE A 1 3.88 6.30 -8.90
N TYR A 2 3.41 5.12 -9.29
CA TYR A 2 2.67 4.20 -8.40
C TYR A 2 3.51 3.62 -7.23
N ASP A 3 4.83 3.77 -7.27
CA ASP A 3 5.72 3.33 -6.19
C ASP A 3 5.80 4.28 -4.99
N ARG A 4 5.26 5.49 -5.13
CA ARG A 4 5.21 6.47 -4.04
C ARG A 4 4.35 5.96 -2.89
N LYS A 5 4.78 6.24 -1.66
CA LYS A 5 4.13 5.71 -0.44
C LYS A 5 2.66 6.09 -0.38
N GLU A 6 2.35 7.36 -0.57
CA GLU A 6 0.99 7.91 -0.51
C GLU A 6 0.08 7.33 -1.58
N ILE A 7 0.61 7.04 -2.77
CA ILE A 7 -0.13 6.40 -3.86
C ILE A 7 -0.41 4.93 -3.52
N LYS A 8 0.60 4.21 -3.04
CA LYS A 8 0.44 2.81 -2.58
C LYS A 8 -0.59 2.69 -1.45
N ASP A 9 -0.68 3.68 -0.57
CA ASP A 9 -1.66 3.69 0.51
C ASP A 9 -3.09 3.80 -0.06
N VAL A 10 -3.34 4.74 -0.98
CA VAL A 10 -4.64 4.87 -1.65
C VAL A 10 -4.99 3.62 -2.44
N ILE A 11 -4.05 3.08 -3.23
CA ILE A 11 -4.26 1.84 -3.99
C ILE A 11 -4.60 0.66 -3.06
N ALA A 12 -3.96 0.56 -1.90
CA ALA A 12 -4.26 -0.50 -0.93
C ALA A 12 -5.69 -0.37 -0.37
N TYR A 13 -6.17 0.85 -0.11
CA TYR A 13 -7.58 1.07 0.24
C TYR A 13 -8.52 0.58 -0.86
N LEU A 14 -8.26 0.97 -2.11
CA LEU A 14 -9.08 0.59 -3.26
C LEU A 14 -9.08 -0.91 -3.50
N ARG A 15 -7.91 -1.56 -3.37
CA ARG A 15 -7.78 -3.03 -3.48
C ARG A 15 -8.60 -3.73 -2.41
N LEU A 16 -8.54 -3.28 -1.16
CA LEU A 16 -9.33 -3.89 -0.08
C LEU A 16 -10.83 -3.73 -0.30
N VAL A 17 -11.29 -2.58 -0.82
CA VAL A 17 -12.70 -2.36 -1.15
C VAL A 17 -13.15 -3.28 -2.29
N TYR A 18 -12.31 -3.48 -3.30
CA TYR A 18 -12.58 -4.35 -4.45
C TYR A 18 -12.46 -5.83 -4.11
N GLN A 19 -11.46 -6.19 -3.28
CA GLN A 19 -11.20 -7.55 -2.81
C GLN A 19 -11.20 -7.58 -1.27
N PRO A 20 -12.36 -7.75 -0.62
CA PRO A 20 -12.51 -7.60 0.83
C PRO A 20 -11.72 -8.59 1.70
N ASN A 21 -11.03 -9.56 1.08
CA ASN A 21 -10.14 -10.51 1.75
C ASN A 21 -8.65 -10.21 1.55
N ASP A 22 -8.28 -9.08 0.94
CA ASP A 22 -6.88 -8.69 0.76
C ASP A 22 -6.25 -8.26 2.09
N ARG A 23 -5.64 -9.25 2.77
CA ARG A 23 -4.96 -9.06 4.05
C ARG A 23 -3.73 -8.15 3.96
N MET A 24 -3.03 -8.15 2.82
CA MET A 24 -1.86 -7.30 2.62
C MET A 24 -2.26 -5.83 2.56
N SER A 25 -3.26 -5.52 1.74
CA SER A 25 -3.83 -4.18 1.66
C SER A 25 -4.41 -3.73 3.00
N PHE A 26 -5.14 -4.59 3.71
CA PHE A 26 -5.64 -4.29 5.05
C PHE A 26 -4.52 -3.97 6.04
N SER A 27 -3.49 -4.80 6.11
CA SER A 27 -2.36 -4.59 7.02
C SER A 27 -1.64 -3.27 6.75
N ARG A 28 -1.59 -2.86 5.48
CA ARG A 28 -1.01 -1.57 5.09
C ARG A 28 -1.83 -0.39 5.59
N ILE A 29 -3.16 -0.44 5.46
CA ILE A 29 -4.01 0.74 5.67
C ILE A 29 -4.62 0.85 7.07
N VAL A 30 -4.60 -0.20 7.88
CA VAL A 30 -5.32 -0.27 9.16
C VAL A 30 -4.96 0.85 10.13
N ASN A 31 -3.71 1.34 10.09
CA ASN A 31 -3.20 2.48 10.85
C ASN A 31 -2.70 3.64 9.96
N VAL A 32 -3.19 3.78 8.76
CA VAL A 32 -2.86 4.88 7.84
C VAL A 32 -4.14 5.50 7.31
N PRO A 33 -4.52 6.70 7.76
CA PRO A 33 -3.98 7.49 8.89
C PRO A 33 -3.94 6.76 10.23
N THR A 34 -3.17 7.30 11.17
CA THR A 34 -2.99 6.70 12.49
C THR A 34 -4.32 6.57 13.24
N ARG A 35 -4.68 5.35 13.67
CA ARG A 35 -5.91 5.04 14.41
C ARG A 35 -5.67 4.50 15.82
N GLY A 36 -4.40 4.30 16.19
CA GLY A 36 -4.03 3.79 17.52
C GLY A 36 -4.39 2.32 17.72
N ILE A 37 -4.48 1.53 16.66
CA ILE A 37 -4.71 0.09 16.73
C ILE A 37 -3.35 -0.58 16.95
N GLY A 38 -3.12 -1.07 18.17
CA GLY A 38 -1.88 -1.77 18.52
C GLY A 38 -1.76 -3.15 17.87
N ALA A 39 -0.52 -3.63 17.74
CA ALA A 39 -0.21 -4.92 17.09
C ALA A 39 -1.02 -6.10 17.69
N THR A 40 -1.13 -6.17 19.03
CA THR A 40 -1.91 -7.21 19.72
C THR A 40 -3.40 -7.15 19.38
N SER A 41 -3.99 -5.95 19.25
CA SER A 41 -5.40 -5.81 18.89
C SER A 41 -5.64 -6.18 17.44
N LEU A 42 -4.72 -5.84 16.56
CA LEU A 42 -4.75 -6.22 15.13
C LEU A 42 -4.65 -7.73 14.97
N GLU A 43 -3.71 -8.38 15.67
CA GLU A 43 -3.55 -9.83 15.64
C GLU A 43 -4.83 -10.54 16.11
N LYS A 44 -5.39 -10.13 17.25
CA LYS A 44 -6.65 -10.67 17.78
C LYS A 44 -7.82 -10.47 16.81
N PHE A 45 -7.88 -9.30 16.13
CA PHE A 45 -8.88 -9.06 15.10
C PHE A 45 -8.74 -10.04 13.94
N LEU A 46 -7.52 -10.24 13.42
CA LEU A 46 -7.27 -11.13 12.28
C LEU A 46 -7.58 -12.60 12.63
N ILE A 47 -7.26 -13.05 13.86
CA ILE A 47 -7.60 -14.40 14.34
C ILE A 47 -9.13 -14.56 14.42
N TRP A 48 -9.83 -13.60 15.01
CA TRP A 48 -11.28 -13.63 15.11
C TRP A 48 -11.95 -13.56 13.72
N GLN A 49 -11.50 -12.68 12.84
CA GLN A 49 -11.98 -12.58 11.47
C GLN A 49 -11.85 -13.90 10.71
N ALA A 50 -10.69 -14.56 10.82
CA ALA A 50 -10.47 -15.86 10.18
C ALA A 50 -11.41 -16.94 10.69
N SER A 51 -11.72 -16.94 12.00
CA SER A 51 -12.64 -17.91 12.60
C SER A 51 -14.11 -17.65 12.33
N SER A 52 -14.46 -16.40 12.00
CA SER A 52 -15.86 -15.99 11.76
C SER A 52 -16.36 -16.32 10.34
N GLY A 53 -15.47 -16.62 9.41
CA GLY A 53 -15.81 -16.83 7.99
C GLY A 53 -16.21 -15.56 7.24
N MET A 54 -16.17 -14.38 7.89
CA MET A 54 -16.47 -13.09 7.27
C MET A 54 -15.28 -12.59 6.48
N ASP A 55 -15.51 -11.83 5.39
CA ASP A 55 -14.47 -11.00 4.80
C ASP A 55 -14.04 -9.87 5.78
N ILE A 56 -12.94 -9.20 5.48
CA ILE A 56 -12.37 -8.20 6.39
C ILE A 56 -13.33 -7.01 6.60
N ILE A 57 -14.00 -6.52 5.54
CA ILE A 57 -14.93 -5.39 5.65
C ILE A 57 -16.15 -5.77 6.48
N ALA A 58 -16.70 -6.96 6.26
CA ALA A 58 -17.80 -7.49 7.07
C ALA A 58 -17.37 -7.67 8.54
N ALA A 59 -16.19 -8.22 8.80
CA ALA A 59 -15.66 -8.40 10.14
C ALA A 59 -15.43 -7.07 10.87
N LEU A 60 -14.89 -6.05 10.19
CA LEU A 60 -14.74 -4.70 10.76
C LEU A 60 -16.08 -4.12 11.22
N ASN A 61 -17.13 -4.31 10.42
CA ASN A 61 -18.47 -3.82 10.72
C ASN A 61 -19.23 -4.67 11.80
N ASN A 62 -18.68 -5.82 12.15
CA ASN A 62 -19.21 -6.70 13.18
C ASN A 62 -18.25 -6.88 14.38
N VAL A 63 -17.21 -6.04 14.47
CA VAL A 63 -16.14 -6.18 15.47
C VAL A 63 -16.63 -6.08 16.92
N GLU A 64 -17.79 -5.52 17.16
CA GLU A 64 -18.43 -5.48 18.49
C GLU A 64 -18.84 -6.88 19.00
N GLN A 65 -18.92 -7.88 18.12
CA GLN A 65 -19.23 -9.27 18.49
C GLN A 65 -18.07 -9.97 19.21
N THR A 66 -16.85 -9.41 19.15
CA THR A 66 -15.71 -9.96 19.86
C THR A 66 -15.35 -9.15 21.10
N SER A 67 -15.16 -9.84 22.24
CA SER A 67 -14.69 -9.23 23.49
C SER A 67 -13.16 -9.30 23.66
N THR A 68 -12.45 -9.97 22.75
CA THR A 68 -11.00 -10.20 22.86
C THR A 68 -10.15 -8.98 22.55
N ILE A 69 -10.77 -7.97 21.92
CA ILE A 69 -10.13 -6.71 21.48
C ILE A 69 -10.55 -5.59 22.44
N THR A 70 -9.62 -4.69 22.78
CA THR A 70 -9.92 -3.55 23.66
C THR A 70 -11.02 -2.65 23.07
N ALA A 71 -11.85 -2.04 23.90
CA ALA A 71 -12.93 -1.16 23.45
C ALA A 71 -12.45 -0.05 22.50
N ARG A 72 -11.32 0.59 22.83
CA ARG A 72 -10.72 1.63 21.99
C ARG A 72 -10.37 1.11 20.58
N ALA A 73 -9.76 -0.07 20.50
CA ALA A 73 -9.39 -0.64 19.21
C ALA A 73 -10.64 -1.11 18.43
N ARG A 74 -11.66 -1.66 19.12
CA ARG A 74 -12.96 -2.01 18.49
C ARG A 74 -13.59 -0.79 17.83
N THR A 75 -13.71 0.33 18.57
CA THR A 75 -14.27 1.57 18.02
C THR A 75 -13.49 2.04 16.79
N ALA A 76 -12.14 2.02 16.83
CA ALA A 76 -11.32 2.41 15.68
C ALA A 76 -11.52 1.48 14.48
N LEU A 77 -11.60 0.17 14.70
CA LEU A 77 -11.87 -0.82 13.65
C LEU A 77 -13.28 -0.68 13.08
N ALA A 78 -14.30 -0.47 13.92
CA ALA A 78 -15.68 -0.24 13.50
C ALA A 78 -15.82 1.02 12.62
N ASN A 79 -15.15 2.11 13.02
CA ASN A 79 -15.13 3.34 12.23
C ASN A 79 -14.50 3.13 10.85
N LEU A 80 -13.36 2.41 10.78
CA LEU A 80 -12.76 2.03 9.51
C LEU A 80 -13.71 1.16 8.69
N GLY A 81 -14.37 0.20 9.31
CA GLY A 81 -15.37 -0.66 8.66
C GLY A 81 -16.50 0.13 8.02
N THR A 82 -17.03 1.14 8.73
CA THR A 82 -18.09 2.01 8.20
C THR A 82 -17.61 2.80 6.98
N ILE A 83 -16.40 3.36 7.03
CA ILE A 83 -15.82 4.07 5.88
C ILE A 83 -15.71 3.11 4.67
N LEU A 84 -15.07 1.95 4.85
CA LEU A 84 -14.85 1.00 3.76
C LEU A 84 -16.16 0.47 3.17
N ARG A 85 -17.18 0.22 4.00
CA ARG A 85 -18.52 -0.18 3.52
C ARG A 85 -19.16 0.92 2.66
N ASN A 86 -19.06 2.18 3.06
CA ASN A 86 -19.60 3.29 2.28
C ASN A 86 -18.90 3.41 0.92
N ILE A 87 -17.57 3.30 0.90
CA ILE A 87 -16.80 3.30 -0.35
C ILE A 87 -17.16 2.10 -1.23
N GLN A 88 -17.34 0.90 -0.64
CA GLN A 88 -17.81 -0.28 -1.36
C GLN A 88 -19.19 -0.07 -2.00
N GLY A 89 -20.11 0.62 -1.28
CA GLY A 89 -21.40 1.01 -1.83
C GLY A 89 -21.29 1.95 -3.04
N MET A 90 -20.29 2.85 -3.07
CA MET A 90 -20.03 3.72 -4.22
C MET A 90 -19.54 2.90 -5.43
N VAL A 91 -18.67 1.91 -5.22
CA VAL A 91 -18.23 0.99 -6.29
C VAL A 91 -19.41 0.23 -6.87
N GLN A 92 -20.29 -0.32 -6.01
CA GLN A 92 -21.50 -1.04 -6.43
C GLN A 92 -22.50 -0.15 -7.17
N ALA A 93 -22.54 1.14 -6.84
CA ALA A 93 -23.35 2.14 -7.52
C ALA A 93 -22.74 2.65 -8.85
N GLY A 94 -21.60 2.11 -9.28
CA GLY A 94 -20.93 2.47 -10.54
C GLY A 94 -20.33 3.89 -10.52
N LYS A 95 -19.90 4.37 -9.35
CA LYS A 95 -19.20 5.64 -9.25
C LYS A 95 -17.83 5.57 -9.91
N THR A 96 -17.38 6.67 -10.48
CA THR A 96 -16.06 6.75 -11.13
C THR A 96 -14.92 6.59 -10.13
N PRO A 97 -13.73 6.11 -10.55
CA PRO A 97 -12.56 6.03 -9.67
C PRO A 97 -12.21 7.36 -9.01
N ALA A 98 -12.36 8.47 -9.70
CA ALA A 98 -12.11 9.81 -9.15
C ALA A 98 -13.07 10.15 -7.99
N GLU A 99 -14.38 9.91 -8.14
CA GLU A 99 -15.37 10.10 -7.08
C GLU A 99 -15.08 9.20 -5.87
N ILE A 100 -14.70 7.95 -6.11
CA ILE A 100 -14.38 6.97 -5.07
C ILE A 100 -13.14 7.41 -4.28
N ILE A 101 -12.07 7.80 -4.97
CA ILE A 101 -10.80 8.23 -4.34
C ILE A 101 -11.02 9.52 -3.56
N ASP A 102 -11.69 10.50 -4.10
CA ASP A 102 -11.97 11.77 -3.41
C ASP A 102 -12.78 11.54 -2.12
N SER A 103 -13.84 10.72 -2.21
CA SER A 103 -14.63 10.33 -1.04
C SER A 103 -13.81 9.57 0.00
N LEU A 104 -12.95 8.65 -0.44
CA LEU A 104 -12.06 7.89 0.44
C LEU A 104 -11.08 8.79 1.19
N ILE A 105 -10.41 9.70 0.49
CA ILE A 105 -9.44 10.65 1.05
C ILE A 105 -10.12 11.55 2.09
N THR A 106 -11.30 12.04 1.78
CA THR A 106 -12.10 12.89 2.67
C THR A 106 -12.55 12.10 3.91
N ALA A 107 -13.18 10.93 3.72
CA ALA A 107 -13.71 10.13 4.81
C ALA A 107 -12.64 9.60 5.77
N THR A 108 -11.43 9.34 5.28
CA THR A 108 -10.32 8.86 6.11
C THR A 108 -9.52 9.98 6.76
N GLY A 109 -9.66 11.25 6.34
CA GLY A 109 -8.79 12.36 6.73
C GLY A 109 -7.36 12.18 6.20
N TYR A 110 -7.20 11.50 5.06
CA TYR A 110 -5.88 11.14 4.54
C TYR A 110 -5.08 12.36 4.11
N ARG A 111 -5.73 13.41 3.58
CA ARG A 111 -5.05 14.65 3.18
C ARG A 111 -4.45 15.37 4.38
N ASP A 112 -5.20 15.48 5.49
CA ASP A 112 -4.69 16.08 6.73
C ASP A 112 -3.51 15.28 7.30
N TYR A 113 -3.55 13.95 7.17
CA TYR A 113 -2.45 13.07 7.54
C TYR A 113 -1.20 13.29 6.70
N LEU A 114 -1.32 13.62 5.41
CA LEU A 114 -0.18 13.92 4.53
C LEU A 114 0.43 15.28 4.83
N LEU A 115 -0.39 16.26 5.22
CA LEU A 115 0.02 17.63 5.56
C LEU A 115 0.55 17.71 7.01
N ASP A 116 1.52 16.85 7.33
CA ASP A 116 2.12 16.67 8.66
C ASP A 116 3.18 17.72 9.04
N GLY A 117 3.35 18.78 8.24
CA GLY A 117 4.31 19.85 8.45
C GLY A 117 5.74 19.52 8.04
N THR A 118 5.99 18.37 7.46
CA THR A 118 7.32 18.02 6.89
C THR A 118 7.56 18.73 5.55
N PRO A 119 8.83 18.95 5.14
CA PRO A 119 9.13 19.57 3.83
C PRO A 119 8.52 18.86 2.63
N GLN A 120 8.25 17.55 2.73
CA GLN A 120 7.68 16.74 1.67
C GLN A 120 6.15 16.68 1.67
N ALA A 121 5.49 17.33 2.63
CA ALA A 121 4.03 17.27 2.80
C ALA A 121 3.29 17.77 1.55
N GLU A 122 3.70 18.93 1.03
CA GLU A 122 3.10 19.52 -0.18
C GLU A 122 3.31 18.66 -1.43
N GLU A 123 4.49 18.03 -1.58
CA GLU A 123 4.76 17.12 -2.68
C GLU A 123 3.84 15.90 -2.62
N ARG A 124 3.63 15.34 -1.43
CA ARG A 124 2.72 14.19 -1.24
C ARG A 124 1.28 14.55 -1.55
N ASP A 125 0.80 15.73 -1.14
CA ASP A 125 -0.54 16.20 -1.50
C ASP A 125 -0.67 16.46 -3.01
N ALA A 126 0.34 17.05 -3.64
CA ALA A 126 0.37 17.22 -5.09
C ALA A 126 0.32 15.88 -5.84
N ASN A 127 0.95 14.81 -5.32
CA ASN A 127 0.86 13.47 -5.89
C ASN A 127 -0.55 12.89 -5.82
N ILE A 128 -1.31 13.18 -4.76
CA ILE A 128 -2.74 12.81 -4.69
C ILE A 128 -3.55 13.59 -5.74
N GLY A 129 -3.27 14.88 -5.93
CA GLY A 129 -3.89 15.67 -7.01
C GLY A 129 -3.60 15.09 -8.40
N ALA A 130 -2.35 14.67 -8.64
CA ALA A 130 -1.96 14.00 -9.89
C ALA A 130 -2.70 12.67 -10.08
N LEU A 131 -2.83 11.85 -9.03
CA LEU A 131 -3.61 10.61 -9.08
C LEU A 131 -5.07 10.88 -9.46
N LEU A 132 -5.72 11.86 -8.81
CA LEU A 132 -7.10 12.24 -9.12
C LEU A 132 -7.28 12.71 -10.57
N SER A 133 -6.27 13.33 -11.16
CA SER A 133 -6.29 13.73 -12.58
C SER A 133 -6.09 12.53 -13.50
N GLU A 134 -5.18 11.63 -13.16
CA GLU A 134 -4.88 10.44 -13.95
C GLU A 134 -6.05 9.47 -14.02
N VAL A 135 -6.77 9.27 -12.91
CA VAL A 135 -7.88 8.31 -12.85
C VAL A 135 -9.15 8.74 -13.58
N GLN A 136 -9.23 9.96 -14.09
CA GLN A 136 -10.39 10.51 -14.81
C GLN A 136 -10.71 9.76 -16.11
N VAL A 137 -9.73 9.07 -16.69
CA VAL A 137 -9.88 8.37 -17.97
C VAL A 137 -10.49 6.98 -17.82
N PHE A 138 -10.54 6.43 -16.60
CA PHE A 138 -11.04 5.09 -16.34
C PHE A 138 -12.56 5.11 -16.08
N ALA A 139 -13.26 4.17 -16.68
CA ALA A 139 -14.70 4.07 -16.56
C ALA A 139 -15.13 3.56 -15.16
N ASP A 140 -14.38 2.61 -14.62
CA ASP A 140 -14.67 2.00 -13.32
C ASP A 140 -13.39 1.62 -12.55
N LEU A 141 -13.59 1.21 -11.28
CA LEU A 141 -12.49 0.87 -10.38
C LEU A 141 -11.71 -0.38 -10.83
N ALA A 142 -12.37 -1.35 -11.47
CA ALA A 142 -11.73 -2.57 -11.92
C ALA A 142 -10.70 -2.26 -13.01
N GLU A 143 -11.09 -1.48 -14.02
CA GLU A 143 -10.21 -1.04 -15.10
C GLU A 143 -8.98 -0.30 -14.55
N PHE A 144 -9.18 0.61 -13.61
CA PHE A 144 -8.07 1.33 -12.97
C PHE A 144 -7.12 0.38 -12.23
N LEU A 145 -7.64 -0.56 -11.42
CA LEU A 145 -6.80 -1.49 -10.67
C LEU A 145 -6.05 -2.48 -11.56
N GLU A 146 -6.62 -2.87 -12.71
CA GLU A 146 -5.96 -3.68 -13.73
C GLU A 146 -4.78 -2.92 -14.36
N GLU A 147 -4.96 -1.65 -14.73
CA GLU A 147 -3.88 -0.81 -15.26
C GLU A 147 -2.74 -0.67 -14.25
N VAL A 148 -3.06 -0.39 -12.98
CA VAL A 148 -2.04 -0.32 -11.90
C VAL A 148 -1.27 -1.63 -11.77
N ALA A 149 -1.93 -2.77 -11.92
CA ALA A 149 -1.28 -4.08 -11.86
C ALA A 149 -0.35 -4.31 -13.05
N LEU A 150 -0.76 -3.90 -14.25
CA LEU A 150 0.05 -4.00 -15.47
C LEU A 150 1.29 -3.11 -15.40
N VAL A 151 1.15 -1.86 -14.99
CA VAL A 151 2.29 -0.94 -14.84
C VAL A 151 3.29 -1.46 -13.80
N SER A 152 2.79 -1.97 -12.66
CA SER A 152 3.65 -2.56 -11.63
C SER A 152 4.38 -3.82 -12.10
N SER A 153 3.78 -4.60 -13.03
CA SER A 153 4.41 -5.78 -13.63
C SER A 153 5.31 -5.44 -14.81
N ALA A 154 5.04 -4.37 -15.53
CA ALA A 154 5.86 -3.90 -16.64
C ALA A 154 7.22 -3.35 -16.19
N ASP A 155 7.31 -2.81 -14.97
CA ASP A 155 8.59 -2.46 -14.33
C ASP A 155 9.43 -3.71 -14.03
N THR A 156 8.81 -4.88 -13.92
CA THR A 156 9.50 -6.18 -13.78
C THR A 156 9.72 -6.91 -15.12
N ASN A 157 9.02 -6.51 -16.21
CA ASN A 157 9.04 -7.19 -17.51
C ASN A 157 9.29 -6.25 -18.70
N ALA A 158 10.16 -5.29 -18.58
CA ALA A 158 10.52 -4.42 -19.70
C ALA A 158 11.46 -5.13 -20.70
N GLY A 159 10.91 -6.01 -21.51
CA GLY A 159 11.54 -6.44 -22.75
C GLY A 159 11.45 -5.35 -23.81
N LYS A 160 12.46 -4.49 -23.90
CA LYS A 160 12.94 -3.79 -25.11
C LYS A 160 14.07 -2.83 -24.72
N GLU A 161 15.30 -3.13 -25.20
CA GLU A 161 16.46 -2.21 -25.30
C GLU A 161 16.61 -1.17 -24.16
N LYS A 162 16.53 -1.62 -22.90
CA LYS A 162 16.79 -0.78 -21.74
C LYS A 162 18.01 -1.28 -21.02
N VAL A 163 18.87 -0.35 -20.58
CA VAL A 163 19.93 -0.66 -19.63
C VAL A 163 19.32 -0.65 -18.23
N THR A 164 19.28 -1.82 -17.60
CA THR A 164 18.80 -1.95 -16.21
C THR A 164 19.89 -1.52 -15.24
N LEU A 165 19.62 -0.51 -14.43
CA LEU A 165 20.50 -0.09 -13.33
C LEU A 165 19.95 -0.64 -12.01
N MET A 166 20.83 -1.33 -11.26
CA MET A 166 20.43 -1.89 -9.96
C MET A 166 21.63 -1.98 -9.02
N THR A 167 21.39 -2.14 -7.74
CA THR A 167 22.43 -2.45 -6.78
C THR A 167 22.80 -3.93 -6.84
N ILE A 168 24.01 -4.30 -6.38
CA ILE A 168 24.46 -5.69 -6.30
C ILE A 168 23.50 -6.52 -5.40
N HIS A 169 22.97 -5.93 -4.33
CA HIS A 169 21.98 -6.58 -3.48
C HIS A 169 20.66 -6.87 -4.22
N ALA A 170 20.21 -5.94 -5.06
CA ALA A 170 19.01 -6.14 -5.87
C ALA A 170 19.21 -7.18 -7.00
N ALA A 171 20.47 -7.37 -7.45
CA ALA A 171 20.83 -8.37 -8.45
C ALA A 171 20.92 -9.79 -7.91
N LYS A 172 20.87 -10.00 -6.60
CA LYS A 172 21.00 -11.32 -5.99
C LYS A 172 19.90 -12.27 -6.50
N GLY A 173 20.32 -13.37 -7.13
CA GLY A 173 19.42 -14.38 -7.69
C GLY A 173 18.86 -14.06 -9.08
N LEU A 174 19.32 -12.95 -9.70
CA LEU A 174 19.00 -12.62 -11.08
C LEU A 174 20.16 -12.97 -12.01
N GLU A 175 19.84 -13.27 -13.27
CA GLU A 175 20.80 -13.61 -14.32
C GLU A 175 20.62 -12.66 -15.50
N PHE A 176 21.74 -12.14 -16.02
CA PHE A 176 21.77 -11.23 -17.16
C PHE A 176 22.79 -11.68 -18.19
N PRO A 177 22.49 -11.61 -19.51
CA PRO A 177 23.43 -11.99 -20.58
C PRO A 177 24.71 -11.12 -20.58
N VAL A 178 24.61 -9.87 -20.19
CA VAL A 178 25.70 -8.90 -20.11
C VAL A 178 25.56 -8.08 -18.85
N VAL A 179 26.63 -7.95 -18.07
CA VAL A 179 26.67 -7.19 -16.82
C VAL A 179 27.87 -6.22 -16.86
N PHE A 180 27.60 -4.96 -16.57
CA PHE A 180 28.63 -3.95 -16.33
C PHE A 180 28.66 -3.62 -14.84
N MET A 181 29.72 -4.01 -14.15
CA MET A 181 29.92 -3.63 -12.76
C MET A 181 30.68 -2.31 -12.72
N VAL A 182 30.04 -1.26 -12.22
CA VAL A 182 30.63 0.08 -12.05
C VAL A 182 30.99 0.33 -10.59
N GLY A 183 31.91 1.27 -10.34
CA GLY A 183 32.36 1.58 -8.98
C GLY A 183 33.25 0.50 -8.36
N MET A 184 33.98 -0.25 -9.17
CA MET A 184 34.97 -1.23 -8.74
C MET A 184 36.24 -0.52 -8.27
N GLU A 185 36.12 0.22 -7.16
CA GLU A 185 37.20 0.99 -6.55
C GLU A 185 37.40 0.55 -5.12
N GLU A 186 38.67 0.53 -4.69
CA GLU A 186 39.01 0.13 -3.34
C GLU A 186 38.28 0.98 -2.28
N GLY A 187 37.62 0.32 -1.33
CA GLY A 187 36.81 0.98 -0.29
C GLY A 187 35.33 1.22 -0.71
N ILE A 188 34.98 1.16 -2.00
CA ILE A 188 33.61 1.19 -2.50
C ILE A 188 33.14 -0.25 -2.75
N PHE A 189 33.85 -0.99 -3.60
CA PHE A 189 33.61 -2.41 -3.82
C PHE A 189 34.95 -3.13 -4.17
N PRO A 190 35.42 -4.05 -3.29
CA PRO A 190 34.84 -4.43 -2.00
C PRO A 190 34.80 -3.29 -1.00
N SER A 191 33.73 -3.26 -0.17
CA SER A 191 33.58 -2.24 0.86
C SER A 191 34.70 -2.39 1.93
N SER A 192 35.19 -1.28 2.48
CA SER A 192 36.18 -1.27 3.55
C SER A 192 35.81 -2.15 4.76
N ARG A 193 34.51 -2.38 4.99
CA ARG A 193 34.00 -3.28 6.04
C ARG A 193 34.38 -4.73 5.86
N VAL A 194 34.67 -5.18 4.64
CA VAL A 194 35.12 -6.55 4.36
C VAL A 194 36.53 -6.78 4.88
N TYR A 195 37.35 -5.74 4.86
CA TYR A 195 38.74 -5.82 5.39
C TYR A 195 38.80 -5.77 6.93
N GLU A 196 37.79 -5.13 7.56
CA GLU A 196 37.67 -5.06 9.02
C GLU A 196 37.13 -6.37 9.63
N ALA A 197 36.40 -7.18 8.86
CA ALA A 197 35.73 -8.40 9.35
C ALA A 197 36.64 -9.64 9.38
N GLY A 198 37.87 -9.58 8.81
CA GLY A 198 38.78 -10.72 8.71
C GLY A 198 38.27 -11.85 7.79
N PRO A 199 39.13 -12.77 7.33
CA PRO A 199 38.70 -13.91 6.54
C PRO A 199 37.77 -14.80 7.38
N GLN A 200 36.50 -14.85 7.05
CA GLN A 200 35.61 -15.91 7.51
C GLN A 200 35.83 -17.11 6.57
N GLU A 201 36.26 -18.24 7.13
CA GLU A 201 36.36 -19.54 6.46
C GLU A 201 34.98 -20.02 5.97
#